data_abf2f4d4474eddd5ec08c39d692463ea
#
_entry.id   abf2f4d4474eddd5ec08c39d692463ea
#
_cell.length_a   1.000
_cell.length_b   1.000
_cell.length_c   1.000
_cell.angle_alpha   90.00
_cell.angle_beta   90.00
_cell.angle_gamma   90.00
#
_symmetry.space_group_name_H-M   'P 1'
#
loop_
_entity.id
_entity.type
_entity.pdbx_description
1 polymer ?
#
loop_
_entity_poly.entity_id
_entity_poly.type
_entity_poly.pdbx_seq_one_letter_code
_entity_poly.pdbx_strand_id
1 'polypeptide(L)'
;MLGLFMFYIFPAIASFALSFTRWNGISTPEFVGLENLIKLFTDSSFLRSIVNTAVFTFVSVPFTVIIAILIAVMLNQKIKGIVFYRTLYFLPVVTMPVAVGMVWKWLYNTDYGLINYVLGMLHLPQPSWLFDPKISLLSVIIVYIWMSVGNNIILILAGLQGIEKSYYEAAEIDGASRFRKFFSITLPLLTPTIFFVFITGMISSLQVFDLLFVMIGNSTALLEPLRTIVYGVYESGFKYGEMGIASAQAFILFVAILLMTIIQFIFQKKWVYYDS
;
A
#
# COMPACT_ATOMS: atom_id res chain seq x y z
N MET A 1 -21.13 19.27 1.38
CA MET A 1 -20.91 19.52 -0.05
C MET A 1 -19.88 20.62 -0.32
N LEU A 2 -19.99 21.82 0.27
CA LEU A 2 -19.04 22.95 0.06
C LEU A 2 -17.58 22.56 0.41
N GLY A 3 -17.36 21.93 1.57
CA GLY A 3 -16.02 21.49 1.99
C GLY A 3 -15.41 20.46 1.06
N LEU A 4 -16.19 19.49 0.56
CA LEU A 4 -15.72 18.52 -0.41
C LEU A 4 -15.31 19.20 -1.73
N PHE A 5 -16.10 20.13 -2.21
CA PHE A 5 -15.79 20.88 -3.41
C PHE A 5 -14.50 21.70 -3.22
N MET A 6 -14.40 22.46 -2.12
CA MET A 6 -13.30 23.41 -1.89
C MET A 6 -11.96 22.71 -1.61
N PHE A 7 -11.98 21.59 -0.86
CA PHE A 7 -10.73 20.93 -0.39
C PHE A 7 -10.32 19.69 -1.17
N TYR A 8 -11.21 19.13 -2.02
CA TYR A 8 -10.90 17.94 -2.82
C TYR A 8 -11.06 18.19 -4.32
N ILE A 9 -12.24 18.63 -4.76
CA ILE A 9 -12.53 18.74 -6.20
C ILE A 9 -11.74 19.90 -6.82
N PHE A 10 -11.79 21.09 -6.20
CA PHE A 10 -11.09 22.26 -6.74
C PHE A 10 -9.56 22.07 -6.84
N PRO A 11 -8.84 21.60 -5.80
CA PRO A 11 -7.41 21.31 -5.91
C PRO A 11 -7.07 20.24 -6.96
N ALA A 12 -7.93 19.22 -7.13
CA ALA A 12 -7.73 18.20 -8.16
C ALA A 12 -7.85 18.79 -9.57
N ILE A 13 -8.87 19.63 -9.82
CA ILE A 13 -9.02 20.34 -11.11
C ILE A 13 -7.87 21.32 -11.33
N ALA A 14 -7.46 22.05 -10.30
CA ALA A 14 -6.32 22.97 -10.38
C ALA A 14 -5.02 22.22 -10.70
N SER A 15 -4.74 21.10 -10.05
CA SER A 15 -3.59 20.24 -10.34
C SER A 15 -3.63 19.72 -11.78
N PHE A 16 -4.81 19.29 -12.26
CA PHE A 16 -4.99 18.89 -13.64
C PHE A 16 -4.64 20.04 -14.62
N ALA A 17 -5.18 21.25 -14.39
CA ALA A 17 -4.87 22.40 -15.24
C ALA A 17 -3.38 22.76 -15.21
N LEU A 18 -2.75 22.74 -14.05
CA LEU A 18 -1.32 23.02 -13.87
C LEU A 18 -0.43 21.98 -14.55
N SER A 19 -0.89 20.77 -14.76
CA SER A 19 -0.12 19.74 -15.48
C SER A 19 0.24 20.12 -16.92
N PHE A 20 -0.52 21.05 -17.52
CA PHE A 20 -0.29 21.60 -18.87
C PHE A 20 0.50 22.90 -18.85
N THR A 21 1.07 23.30 -17.71
CA THR A 21 1.79 24.56 -17.56
C THR A 21 3.24 24.33 -17.11
N ARG A 22 4.11 25.24 -17.51
CA ARG A 22 5.43 25.41 -16.90
C ARG A 22 5.26 26.41 -15.75
N TRP A 23 5.38 25.91 -14.53
CA TRP A 23 5.19 26.73 -13.34
C TRP A 23 6.11 26.29 -12.20
N ASN A 24 6.72 27.27 -11.55
CA ASN A 24 7.63 27.07 -10.43
C ASN A 24 7.00 27.37 -9.05
N GLY A 25 5.68 27.65 -8.99
CA GLY A 25 4.98 27.98 -7.77
C GLY A 25 4.99 29.47 -7.41
N ILE A 26 5.81 30.30 -8.07
CA ILE A 26 6.00 31.74 -7.75
C ILE A 26 5.61 32.63 -8.94
N SER A 27 6.10 32.29 -10.14
CA SER A 27 5.83 33.04 -11.37
C SER A 27 4.39 32.80 -11.88
N THR A 28 3.98 33.57 -12.89
CA THR A 28 2.74 33.25 -13.62
C THR A 28 2.90 31.92 -14.37
N PRO A 29 1.92 30.99 -14.31
CA PRO A 29 1.97 29.76 -15.09
C PRO A 29 1.98 30.03 -16.58
N GLU A 30 2.90 29.42 -17.31
CA GLU A 30 2.99 29.49 -18.77
C GLU A 30 2.39 28.22 -19.38
N PHE A 31 1.43 28.33 -20.27
CA PHE A 31 0.82 27.16 -20.91
C PHE A 31 1.77 26.53 -21.93
N VAL A 32 2.09 25.24 -21.71
CA VAL A 32 3.03 24.46 -22.55
C VAL A 32 2.38 23.20 -23.19
N GLY A 33 1.05 23.07 -23.06
CA GLY A 33 0.33 21.91 -23.61
C GLY A 33 0.81 20.60 -23.01
N LEU A 34 1.16 19.61 -23.85
CA LEU A 34 1.53 18.26 -23.43
C LEU A 34 3.04 18.09 -23.12
N GLU A 35 3.84 19.17 -23.15
CA GLU A 35 5.32 19.10 -22.98
C GLU A 35 5.71 18.35 -21.68
N ASN A 36 5.06 18.64 -20.55
CA ASN A 36 5.34 17.98 -19.28
C ASN A 36 5.07 16.47 -19.34
N LEU A 37 3.96 16.07 -19.95
CA LEU A 37 3.62 14.65 -20.10
C LEU A 37 4.61 13.92 -21.01
N ILE A 38 4.98 14.51 -22.15
CA ILE A 38 5.96 13.94 -23.08
C ILE A 38 7.32 13.81 -22.37
N LYS A 39 7.75 14.85 -21.65
CA LYS A 39 9.00 14.83 -20.88
C LYS A 39 9.02 13.68 -19.87
N LEU A 40 7.93 13.45 -19.12
CA LEU A 40 7.83 12.39 -18.15
C LEU A 40 7.95 11.00 -18.80
N PHE A 41 7.27 10.75 -19.91
CA PHE A 41 7.36 9.45 -20.59
C PHE A 41 8.69 9.18 -21.29
N THR A 42 9.55 10.19 -21.43
CA THR A 42 10.94 10.06 -21.91
C THR A 42 11.98 10.03 -20.79
N ASP A 43 11.58 10.36 -19.55
CA ASP A 43 12.45 10.34 -18.38
C ASP A 43 12.56 8.92 -17.77
N SER A 44 13.77 8.37 -17.82
CA SER A 44 14.06 7.04 -17.26
C SER A 44 13.77 6.93 -15.76
N SER A 45 13.99 8.00 -14.98
CA SER A 45 13.70 8.06 -13.55
C SER A 45 12.21 7.96 -13.28
N PHE A 46 11.38 8.64 -14.07
CA PHE A 46 9.93 8.55 -13.96
C PHE A 46 9.41 7.17 -14.35
N LEU A 47 9.90 6.61 -15.46
CA LEU A 47 9.53 5.24 -15.88
C LEU A 47 9.90 4.21 -14.80
N ARG A 48 11.08 4.36 -14.17
CA ARG A 48 11.46 3.52 -13.03
C ARG A 48 10.50 3.67 -11.86
N SER A 49 10.08 4.90 -11.55
CA SER A 49 9.14 5.15 -10.46
C SER A 49 7.76 4.50 -10.70
N ILE A 50 7.31 4.41 -11.94
CA ILE A 50 6.09 3.66 -12.33
C ILE A 50 6.28 2.18 -11.99
N VAL A 51 7.40 1.59 -12.42
CA VAL A 51 7.69 0.16 -12.16
C VAL A 51 7.79 -0.10 -10.66
N ASN A 52 8.54 0.72 -9.91
CA ASN A 52 8.66 0.58 -8.47
C ASN A 52 7.29 0.68 -7.76
N THR A 53 6.46 1.65 -8.16
CA THR A 53 5.10 1.81 -7.60
C THR A 53 4.24 0.61 -7.92
N ALA A 54 4.30 0.08 -9.15
CA ALA A 54 3.55 -1.11 -9.54
C ALA A 54 4.03 -2.35 -8.75
N VAL A 55 5.34 -2.62 -8.71
CA VAL A 55 5.90 -3.74 -7.93
C VAL A 55 5.53 -3.63 -6.46
N PHE A 56 5.69 -2.43 -5.88
CA PHE A 56 5.32 -2.17 -4.48
C PHE A 56 3.86 -2.56 -4.22
N THR A 57 2.95 -2.07 -5.06
CA THR A 57 1.50 -2.28 -4.90
C THR A 57 1.11 -3.74 -5.13
N PHE A 58 1.51 -4.32 -6.26
CA PHE A 58 1.12 -5.68 -6.63
C PHE A 58 1.77 -6.78 -5.77
N VAL A 59 2.84 -6.47 -5.06
CA VAL A 59 3.42 -7.38 -4.07
C VAL A 59 2.83 -7.12 -2.69
N SER A 60 2.84 -5.89 -2.19
CA SER A 60 2.42 -5.62 -0.81
C SER A 60 0.95 -5.94 -0.55
N VAL A 61 0.03 -5.55 -1.43
CA VAL A 61 -1.40 -5.67 -1.17
C VAL A 61 -1.88 -7.12 -1.11
N PRO A 62 -1.58 -8.00 -2.11
CA PRO A 62 -1.98 -9.40 -2.04
C PRO A 62 -1.43 -10.11 -0.79
N PHE A 63 -0.15 -9.89 -0.48
CA PHE A 63 0.46 -10.50 0.72
C PHE A 63 -0.19 -9.99 2.01
N THR A 64 -0.46 -8.68 2.12
CA THR A 64 -1.16 -8.10 3.27
C THR A 64 -2.54 -8.71 3.44
N VAL A 65 -3.32 -8.84 2.36
CA VAL A 65 -4.67 -9.42 2.40
C VAL A 65 -4.63 -10.90 2.80
N ILE A 66 -3.73 -11.68 2.20
CA ILE A 66 -3.57 -13.10 2.53
C ILE A 66 -3.23 -13.28 4.01
N ILE A 67 -2.22 -12.57 4.51
CA ILE A 67 -1.80 -12.64 5.91
C ILE A 67 -2.93 -12.19 6.83
N ALA A 68 -3.66 -11.12 6.47
CA ALA A 68 -4.77 -10.62 7.25
C ALA A 68 -5.92 -11.63 7.33
N ILE A 69 -6.26 -12.34 6.22
CA ILE A 69 -7.27 -13.40 6.22
C ILE A 69 -6.84 -14.54 7.15
N LEU A 70 -5.61 -15.02 7.02
CA LEU A 70 -5.10 -16.12 7.83
C LEU A 70 -5.15 -15.79 9.33
N ILE A 71 -4.66 -14.62 9.71
CA ILE A 71 -4.66 -14.17 11.11
C ILE A 71 -6.08 -13.91 11.61
N ALA A 72 -6.96 -13.29 10.82
CA ALA A 72 -8.34 -13.01 11.22
C ALA A 72 -9.12 -14.32 11.46
N VAL A 73 -8.96 -15.33 10.61
CA VAL A 73 -9.57 -16.66 10.79
C VAL A 73 -9.06 -17.33 12.07
N MET A 74 -7.77 -17.21 12.39
CA MET A 74 -7.23 -17.72 13.65
C MET A 74 -7.81 -16.96 14.85
N LEU A 75 -7.90 -15.63 14.78
CA LEU A 75 -8.45 -14.79 15.85
C LEU A 75 -9.99 -14.90 16.01
N ASN A 76 -10.69 -15.43 15.01
CA ASN A 76 -12.13 -15.67 15.09
C ASN A 76 -12.48 -16.92 15.92
N GLN A 77 -11.48 -17.71 16.31
CA GLN A 77 -11.66 -18.89 17.17
C GLN A 77 -11.65 -18.49 18.66
N LYS A 78 -12.21 -19.35 19.51
CA LYS A 78 -12.18 -19.18 20.99
C LYS A 78 -10.78 -19.49 21.54
N ILE A 79 -9.85 -18.52 21.43
CA ILE A 79 -8.46 -18.64 21.89
C ILE A 79 -8.32 -17.95 23.25
N LYS A 80 -7.65 -18.62 24.23
CA LYS A 80 -7.28 -17.97 25.50
C LYS A 80 -6.28 -16.84 25.21
N GLY A 81 -6.49 -15.67 25.84
CA GLY A 81 -5.59 -14.51 25.65
C GLY A 81 -5.78 -13.75 24.34
N ILE A 82 -6.91 -13.88 23.65
CA ILE A 82 -7.21 -13.22 22.39
C ILE A 82 -6.97 -11.70 22.42
N VAL A 83 -7.20 -11.06 23.56
CA VAL A 83 -6.98 -9.63 23.76
C VAL A 83 -5.50 -9.28 23.57
N PHE A 84 -4.58 -10.08 24.12
CA PHE A 84 -3.14 -9.89 23.96
C PHE A 84 -2.71 -9.97 22.49
N TYR A 85 -3.18 -11.00 21.76
CA TYR A 85 -2.88 -11.12 20.32
C TYR A 85 -3.43 -9.95 19.52
N ARG A 86 -4.67 -9.54 19.79
CA ARG A 86 -5.27 -8.35 19.15
C ARG A 86 -4.42 -7.10 19.39
N THR A 87 -3.97 -6.87 20.61
CA THR A 87 -3.10 -5.73 20.95
C THR A 87 -1.80 -5.77 20.16
N LEU A 88 -1.14 -6.94 20.04
CA LEU A 88 0.10 -7.07 19.26
C LEU A 88 -0.07 -6.71 17.78
N TYR A 89 -1.14 -7.19 17.14
CA TYR A 89 -1.39 -6.88 15.73
C TYR A 89 -1.91 -5.45 15.51
N PHE A 90 -2.51 -4.84 16.55
CA PHE A 90 -3.02 -3.49 16.48
C PHE A 90 -1.96 -2.42 16.76
N LEU A 91 -0.91 -2.75 17.46
CA LEU A 91 0.15 -1.81 17.84
C LEU A 91 0.79 -1.09 16.65
N PRO A 92 1.10 -1.75 15.51
CA PRO A 92 1.61 -1.06 14.33
C PRO A 92 0.63 -0.04 13.74
N VAL A 93 -0.69 -0.28 13.84
CA VAL A 93 -1.73 0.56 13.24
C VAL A 93 -1.82 1.94 13.90
N VAL A 94 -1.58 2.01 15.22
CA VAL A 94 -1.64 3.27 15.98
C VAL A 94 -0.32 4.03 15.95
N THR A 95 0.72 3.44 15.38
CA THR A 95 2.06 4.06 15.29
C THR A 95 2.18 4.91 14.03
N MET A 96 2.74 6.11 14.16
CA MET A 96 2.97 7.00 13.01
C MET A 96 3.91 6.34 11.99
N PRO A 97 3.61 6.38 10.67
CA PRO A 97 4.45 5.78 9.62
C PRO A 97 5.90 6.25 9.65
N VAL A 98 6.12 7.53 9.98
CA VAL A 98 7.45 8.12 10.12
C VAL A 98 8.27 7.45 11.24
N ALA A 99 7.64 7.24 12.40
CA ALA A 99 8.30 6.57 13.53
C ALA A 99 8.64 5.11 13.18
N VAL A 100 7.71 4.41 12.55
CA VAL A 100 7.94 3.04 12.04
C VAL A 100 9.12 3.02 11.08
N GLY A 101 9.14 3.95 10.10
CA GLY A 101 10.22 4.04 9.12
C GLY A 101 11.59 4.26 9.77
N MET A 102 11.68 5.12 10.80
CA MET A 102 12.93 5.37 11.54
C MET A 102 13.42 4.13 12.29
N VAL A 103 12.51 3.43 13.00
CA VAL A 103 12.84 2.19 13.72
C VAL A 103 13.32 1.11 12.76
N TRP A 104 12.60 0.88 11.67
CA TRP A 104 12.98 -0.13 10.70
C TRP A 104 14.26 0.23 9.94
N LYS A 105 14.50 1.51 9.65
CA LYS A 105 15.78 1.98 9.08
C LYS A 105 16.96 1.65 9.99
N TRP A 106 16.79 1.79 11.30
CA TRP A 106 17.79 1.36 12.29
C TRP A 106 17.91 -0.18 12.32
N LEU A 107 16.82 -0.92 12.36
CA LEU A 107 16.83 -2.39 12.33
C LEU A 107 17.52 -2.97 11.09
N TYR A 108 17.36 -2.32 9.94
CA TYR A 108 17.97 -2.68 8.66
C TYR A 108 19.39 -2.14 8.46
N ASN A 109 19.96 -1.44 9.44
CA ASN A 109 21.32 -0.95 9.30
C ASN A 109 22.28 -2.12 9.10
N THR A 110 23.21 -1.97 8.13
CA THR A 110 24.13 -3.05 7.75
C THR A 110 25.13 -3.37 8.85
N ASP A 111 25.64 -2.36 9.55
CA ASP A 111 26.78 -2.50 10.48
C ASP A 111 26.33 -2.78 11.93
N TYR A 112 25.25 -2.13 12.38
CA TYR A 112 24.80 -2.20 13.77
C TYR A 112 23.29 -2.52 13.92
N GLY A 113 22.62 -2.88 12.82
CA GLY A 113 21.21 -3.22 12.84
C GLY A 113 20.94 -4.55 13.54
N LEU A 114 19.89 -4.58 14.36
CA LEU A 114 19.52 -5.76 15.14
C LEU A 114 19.26 -6.99 14.28
N ILE A 115 18.69 -6.82 13.08
CA ILE A 115 18.41 -7.94 12.17
C ILE A 115 19.70 -8.63 11.73
N ASN A 116 20.68 -7.85 11.26
CA ASN A 116 21.99 -8.40 10.86
C ASN A 116 22.78 -8.95 12.05
N TYR A 117 22.64 -8.35 13.23
CA TYR A 117 23.23 -8.90 14.45
C TYR A 117 22.69 -10.32 14.75
N VAL A 118 21.38 -10.53 14.70
CA VAL A 118 20.76 -11.85 14.91
C VAL A 118 21.13 -12.82 13.80
N LEU A 119 21.14 -12.40 12.53
CA LEU A 119 21.58 -13.22 11.40
C LEU A 119 23.03 -13.66 11.56
N GLY A 120 23.90 -12.76 12.02
CA GLY A 120 25.30 -13.08 12.31
C GLY A 120 25.47 -14.13 13.39
N MET A 121 24.66 -14.07 14.47
CA MET A 121 24.65 -15.11 15.51
C MET A 121 24.24 -16.48 14.96
N LEU A 122 23.36 -16.50 13.95
CA LEU A 122 22.90 -17.71 13.29
C LEU A 122 23.81 -18.16 12.13
N HIS A 123 24.93 -17.47 11.90
CA HIS A 123 25.86 -17.70 10.78
C HIS A 123 25.19 -17.58 9.40
N LEU A 124 24.14 -16.73 9.29
CA LEU A 124 23.41 -16.45 8.05
C LEU A 124 24.00 -15.21 7.35
N PRO A 125 23.81 -15.08 6.03
CA PRO A 125 24.21 -13.88 5.30
C PRO A 125 23.60 -12.59 5.89
N GLN A 126 24.38 -11.53 5.96
CA GLN A 126 24.00 -10.20 6.47
C GLN A 126 23.86 -9.25 5.28
N PRO A 127 22.67 -9.16 4.63
CA PRO A 127 22.51 -8.34 3.46
C PRO A 127 22.43 -6.84 3.82
N SER A 128 22.76 -6.02 2.85
CA SER A 128 22.51 -4.57 2.91
C SER A 128 21.04 -4.27 2.55
N TRP A 129 20.15 -4.48 3.51
CA TRP A 129 18.69 -4.44 3.32
C TRP A 129 18.16 -3.26 2.50
N LEU A 130 18.70 -2.06 2.69
CA LEU A 130 18.29 -0.85 1.99
C LEU A 130 19.21 -0.49 0.82
N PHE A 131 20.52 -0.80 0.91
CA PHE A 131 21.50 -0.35 -0.08
C PHE A 131 21.75 -1.34 -1.23
N ASP A 132 21.27 -2.59 -1.14
CA ASP A 132 21.28 -3.51 -2.27
C ASP A 132 20.04 -3.24 -3.14
N PRO A 133 20.21 -2.76 -4.40
CA PRO A 133 19.09 -2.43 -5.29
C PRO A 133 18.17 -3.61 -5.59
N LYS A 134 18.63 -4.86 -5.41
CA LYS A 134 17.82 -6.06 -5.69
C LYS A 134 16.81 -6.35 -4.59
N ILE A 135 17.10 -5.97 -3.35
CA ILE A 135 16.26 -6.31 -2.19
C ILE A 135 15.67 -5.08 -1.48
N SER A 136 16.19 -3.88 -1.76
CA SER A 136 15.79 -2.66 -1.04
C SER A 136 14.28 -2.39 -1.13
N LEU A 137 13.67 -2.51 -2.31
CA LEU A 137 12.24 -2.33 -2.49
C LEU A 137 11.45 -3.40 -1.72
N LEU A 138 11.90 -4.66 -1.76
CA LEU A 138 11.27 -5.77 -1.01
C LEU A 138 11.38 -5.53 0.51
N SER A 139 12.51 -5.02 0.99
CA SER A 139 12.69 -4.68 2.40
C SER A 139 11.66 -3.65 2.88
N VAL A 140 11.41 -2.62 2.07
CA VAL A 140 10.38 -1.60 2.38
C VAL A 140 8.97 -2.19 2.27
N ILE A 141 8.70 -3.06 1.31
CA ILE A 141 7.43 -3.78 1.17
C ILE A 141 7.13 -4.61 2.42
N ILE A 142 8.11 -5.31 2.99
CA ILE A 142 7.94 -6.07 4.24
C ILE A 142 7.48 -5.17 5.39
N VAL A 143 8.09 -4.00 5.54
CA VAL A 143 7.70 -3.02 6.57
C VAL A 143 6.28 -2.52 6.34
N TYR A 144 5.93 -2.21 5.09
CA TYR A 144 4.59 -1.76 4.74
C TYR A 144 3.52 -2.84 5.03
N ILE A 145 3.79 -4.10 4.70
CA ILE A 145 2.91 -5.23 5.02
C ILE A 145 2.70 -5.32 6.53
N TRP A 146 3.80 -5.31 7.31
CA TRP A 146 3.73 -5.38 8.77
C TRP A 146 2.91 -4.24 9.37
N MET A 147 3.05 -3.02 8.84
CA MET A 147 2.31 -1.84 9.29
C MET A 147 0.82 -1.91 8.93
N SER A 148 0.51 -2.42 7.72
CA SER A 148 -0.85 -2.39 7.17
C SER A 148 -1.70 -3.58 7.57
N VAL A 149 -1.10 -4.71 7.93
CA VAL A 149 -1.82 -5.97 8.18
C VAL A 149 -2.82 -5.86 9.33
N GLY A 150 -2.50 -5.11 10.38
CA GLY A 150 -3.35 -4.99 11.56
C GLY A 150 -4.73 -4.37 11.27
N ASN A 151 -4.77 -3.29 10.48
CA ASN A 151 -6.03 -2.67 10.06
C ASN A 151 -6.88 -3.63 9.22
N ASN A 152 -6.25 -4.36 8.31
CA ASN A 152 -6.93 -5.31 7.45
C ASN A 152 -7.47 -6.52 8.23
N ILE A 153 -6.75 -6.98 9.28
CA ILE A 153 -7.25 -8.02 10.20
C ILE A 153 -8.58 -7.61 10.84
N ILE A 154 -8.71 -6.36 11.28
CA ILE A 154 -9.93 -5.87 11.93
C ILE A 154 -11.11 -5.89 10.95
N LEU A 155 -10.90 -5.38 9.74
CA LEU A 155 -11.94 -5.36 8.70
C LEU A 155 -12.39 -6.77 8.33
N ILE A 156 -11.44 -7.68 8.11
CA ILE A 156 -11.72 -9.07 7.76
C ILE A 156 -12.38 -9.81 8.93
N LEU A 157 -11.96 -9.55 10.18
CA LEU A 157 -12.57 -10.13 11.35
C LEU A 157 -14.02 -9.67 11.53
N ALA A 158 -14.32 -8.40 11.24
CA ALA A 158 -15.68 -7.90 11.23
C ALA A 158 -16.53 -8.59 10.16
N GLY A 159 -16.00 -8.80 8.96
CA GLY A 159 -16.64 -9.58 7.91
C GLY A 159 -16.90 -11.03 8.31
N LEU A 160 -15.92 -11.69 8.97
CA LEU A 160 -16.10 -13.06 9.48
C LEU A 160 -17.20 -13.17 10.55
N GLN A 161 -17.34 -12.17 11.41
CA GLN A 161 -18.36 -12.13 12.43
C GLN A 161 -19.78 -11.88 11.87
N GLY A 162 -19.87 -11.33 10.65
CA GLY A 162 -21.12 -11.14 9.93
C GLY A 162 -21.67 -12.42 9.28
N ILE A 163 -20.86 -13.47 9.17
CA ILE A 163 -21.32 -14.75 8.58
C ILE A 163 -22.22 -15.49 9.58
N GLU A 164 -23.43 -15.85 9.15
CA GLU A 164 -24.37 -16.58 10.01
C GLU A 164 -23.85 -17.95 10.41
N LYS A 165 -24.07 -18.31 11.66
CA LYS A 165 -23.64 -19.60 12.22
C LYS A 165 -24.36 -20.78 11.59
N SER A 166 -25.60 -20.58 11.14
CA SER A 166 -26.43 -21.59 10.46
C SER A 166 -25.72 -22.28 9.30
N TYR A 167 -24.92 -21.53 8.50
CA TYR A 167 -24.13 -22.12 7.43
C TYR A 167 -23.10 -23.14 7.94
N TYR A 168 -22.46 -22.84 9.06
CA TYR A 168 -21.46 -23.74 9.64
C TYR A 168 -22.07 -24.95 10.31
N GLU A 169 -23.24 -24.77 10.97
CA GLU A 169 -24.00 -25.84 11.62
C GLU A 169 -24.53 -26.85 10.58
N ALA A 170 -25.09 -26.37 9.48
CA ALA A 170 -25.52 -27.22 8.38
C ALA A 170 -24.34 -28.04 7.81
N ALA A 171 -23.22 -27.39 7.56
CA ALA A 171 -22.02 -28.06 7.05
C ALA A 171 -21.41 -29.07 8.05
N GLU A 172 -21.63 -28.90 9.37
CA GLU A 172 -21.24 -29.88 10.40
C GLU A 172 -22.10 -31.13 10.35
N ILE A 173 -23.41 -30.97 10.13
CA ILE A 173 -24.34 -32.08 9.95
C ILE A 173 -23.95 -32.90 8.71
N ASP A 174 -23.53 -32.21 7.62
CA ASP A 174 -23.04 -32.85 6.39
C ASP A 174 -21.63 -33.44 6.50
N GLY A 175 -20.99 -33.39 7.69
CA GLY A 175 -19.66 -33.94 7.93
C GLY A 175 -18.52 -33.18 7.27
N ALA A 176 -18.71 -31.90 6.91
CA ALA A 176 -17.68 -31.11 6.26
C ALA A 176 -16.49 -30.83 7.19
N SER A 177 -15.27 -31.10 6.70
CA SER A 177 -14.03 -30.79 7.41
C SER A 177 -13.83 -29.28 7.57
N ARG A 178 -12.97 -28.85 8.52
CA ARG A 178 -12.63 -27.43 8.72
C ARG A 178 -12.10 -26.77 7.45
N PHE A 179 -11.29 -27.47 6.69
CA PHE A 179 -10.72 -27.00 5.43
C PHE A 179 -11.82 -26.79 4.38
N ARG A 180 -12.76 -27.75 4.26
CA ARG A 180 -13.90 -27.62 3.35
C ARG A 180 -14.80 -26.46 3.75
N LYS A 181 -15.10 -26.28 5.04
CA LYS A 181 -15.88 -25.11 5.53
C LYS A 181 -15.18 -23.79 5.20
N PHE A 182 -13.84 -23.70 5.33
CA PHE A 182 -13.11 -22.50 4.97
C PHE A 182 -13.25 -22.12 3.49
N PHE A 183 -13.01 -23.07 2.57
CA PHE A 183 -13.01 -22.75 1.13
C PHE A 183 -14.41 -22.69 0.52
N SER A 184 -15.40 -23.42 1.06
CA SER A 184 -16.74 -23.49 0.48
C SER A 184 -17.75 -22.56 1.15
N ILE A 185 -17.49 -22.06 2.35
CA ILE A 185 -18.39 -21.18 3.10
C ILE A 185 -17.70 -19.87 3.46
N THR A 186 -16.64 -19.95 4.27
CA THR A 186 -15.98 -18.75 4.82
C THR A 186 -15.45 -17.86 3.72
N LEU A 187 -14.63 -18.39 2.82
CA LEU A 187 -13.95 -17.59 1.80
C LEU A 187 -14.94 -16.96 0.80
N PRO A 188 -15.93 -17.69 0.26
CA PRO A 188 -16.95 -17.09 -0.63
C PRO A 188 -17.77 -15.99 0.04
N LEU A 189 -18.29 -16.22 1.25
CA LEU A 189 -19.09 -15.23 1.97
C LEU A 189 -18.28 -14.03 2.46
N LEU A 190 -16.95 -14.18 2.57
CA LEU A 190 -16.03 -13.10 2.94
C LEU A 190 -15.60 -12.25 1.73
N THR A 191 -15.89 -12.67 0.50
CA THR A 191 -15.43 -11.98 -0.71
C THR A 191 -15.80 -10.50 -0.79
N PRO A 192 -16.96 -10.00 -0.32
CA PRO A 192 -17.25 -8.56 -0.30
C PRO A 192 -16.28 -7.78 0.58
N THR A 193 -15.96 -8.32 1.76
CA THR A 193 -14.98 -7.71 2.68
C THR A 193 -13.57 -7.77 2.11
N ILE A 194 -13.18 -8.91 1.52
CA ILE A 194 -11.88 -9.07 0.85
C ILE A 194 -11.75 -8.05 -0.29
N PHE A 195 -12.79 -7.87 -1.10
CA PHE A 195 -12.79 -6.89 -2.17
C PHE A 195 -12.59 -5.46 -1.65
N PHE A 196 -13.31 -5.09 -0.58
CA PHE A 196 -13.18 -3.78 0.04
C PHE A 196 -11.75 -3.53 0.57
N VAL A 197 -11.17 -4.51 1.27
CA VAL A 197 -9.81 -4.44 1.80
C VAL A 197 -8.79 -4.38 0.67
N PHE A 198 -9.00 -5.15 -0.39
CA PHE A 198 -8.11 -5.19 -1.54
C PHE A 198 -8.10 -3.86 -2.29
N ILE A 199 -9.28 -3.29 -2.61
CA ILE A 199 -9.38 -2.03 -3.35
C ILE A 199 -8.82 -0.85 -2.56
N THR A 200 -9.14 -0.75 -1.27
CA THR A 200 -8.60 0.30 -0.39
C THR A 200 -7.10 0.15 -0.18
N GLY A 201 -6.61 -1.09 -0.05
CA GLY A 201 -5.19 -1.40 0.02
C GLY A 201 -4.43 -1.00 -1.25
N MET A 202 -4.99 -1.27 -2.44
CA MET A 202 -4.39 -0.89 -3.72
C MET A 202 -4.30 0.64 -3.85
N ILE A 203 -5.37 1.37 -3.52
CA ILE A 203 -5.36 2.84 -3.54
C ILE A 203 -4.30 3.39 -2.57
N SER A 204 -4.25 2.88 -1.34
CA SER A 204 -3.30 3.35 -0.32
C SER A 204 -1.84 3.04 -0.68
N SER A 205 -1.57 1.86 -1.23
CA SER A 205 -0.21 1.46 -1.61
C SER A 205 0.34 2.25 -2.81
N LEU A 206 -0.52 2.62 -3.78
CA LEU A 206 -0.13 3.50 -4.89
C LEU A 206 0.23 4.92 -4.43
N GLN A 207 -0.30 5.34 -3.28
CA GLN A 207 -0.09 6.66 -2.69
C GLN A 207 0.95 6.65 -1.56
N VAL A 208 1.69 5.55 -1.38
CA VAL A 208 2.69 5.46 -0.32
C VAL A 208 3.79 6.53 -0.47
N PHE A 209 4.01 7.29 0.61
CA PHE A 209 4.99 8.36 0.66
C PHE A 209 5.80 8.36 1.96
N ASP A 210 5.15 8.51 3.11
CA ASP A 210 5.79 8.76 4.41
C ASP A 210 6.88 7.75 4.75
N LEU A 211 6.57 6.46 4.58
CA LEU A 211 7.50 5.37 4.86
C LEU A 211 8.75 5.45 3.96
N LEU A 212 8.54 5.63 2.65
CA LEU A 212 9.62 5.74 1.67
C LEU A 212 10.45 7.01 1.90
N PHE A 213 9.80 8.13 2.19
CA PHE A 213 10.46 9.39 2.46
C PHE A 213 11.47 9.27 3.61
N VAL A 214 11.06 8.62 4.71
CA VAL A 214 11.94 8.41 5.87
C VAL A 214 13.05 7.40 5.57
N MET A 215 12.72 6.31 4.88
CA MET A 215 13.69 5.26 4.56
C MET A 215 14.75 5.73 3.56
N ILE A 216 14.38 6.47 2.53
CA ILE A 216 15.31 7.09 1.58
C ILE A 216 16.14 8.16 2.31
N GLY A 217 15.48 9.08 3.01
CA GLY A 217 16.13 10.21 3.67
C GLY A 217 16.93 11.03 2.66
N ASN A 218 18.19 11.35 3.00
CA ASN A 218 19.09 12.13 2.14
C ASN A 218 20.00 11.26 1.24
N SER A 219 19.77 9.95 1.19
CA SER A 219 20.64 9.04 0.43
C SER A 219 20.29 9.04 -1.05
N THR A 220 21.18 9.52 -1.89
CA THR A 220 21.03 9.46 -3.35
C THR A 220 21.08 8.04 -3.88
N ALA A 221 21.79 7.11 -3.21
CA ALA A 221 21.88 5.71 -3.59
C ALA A 221 20.54 4.96 -3.45
N LEU A 222 19.65 5.43 -2.56
CA LEU A 222 18.33 4.81 -2.34
C LEU A 222 17.25 5.41 -3.23
N LEU A 223 17.50 6.52 -3.92
CA LEU A 223 16.50 7.19 -4.75
C LEU A 223 16.03 6.29 -5.88
N GLU A 224 16.94 5.79 -6.69
CA GLU A 224 16.58 5.03 -7.89
C GLU A 224 15.80 3.73 -7.56
N PRO A 225 16.25 2.87 -6.63
CA PRO A 225 15.56 1.62 -6.34
C PRO A 225 14.26 1.80 -5.55
N LEU A 226 14.08 2.90 -4.80
CA LEU A 226 12.93 3.10 -3.91
C LEU A 226 11.98 4.21 -4.37
N ARG A 227 12.34 4.98 -5.38
CA ARG A 227 11.52 6.10 -5.86
C ARG A 227 10.17 5.60 -6.38
N THR A 228 9.08 6.09 -5.79
CA THR A 228 7.71 5.92 -6.28
C THR A 228 7.24 7.17 -7.02
N ILE A 229 6.09 7.09 -7.70
CA ILE A 229 5.50 8.25 -8.39
C ILE A 229 5.25 9.38 -7.38
N VAL A 230 4.69 9.09 -6.21
CA VAL A 230 4.40 10.10 -5.17
C VAL A 230 5.67 10.75 -4.64
N TYR A 231 6.74 9.96 -4.48
CA TYR A 231 8.04 10.51 -4.12
C TYR A 231 8.57 11.45 -5.22
N GLY A 232 8.38 11.09 -6.48
CA GLY A 232 8.72 11.95 -7.63
C GLY A 232 7.92 13.26 -7.64
N VAL A 233 6.63 13.23 -7.30
CA VAL A 233 5.79 14.44 -7.13
C VAL A 233 6.40 15.36 -6.08
N TYR A 234 6.78 14.80 -4.93
CA TYR A 234 7.46 15.56 -3.88
C TYR A 234 8.79 16.19 -4.36
N GLU A 235 9.64 15.42 -5.02
CA GLU A 235 10.92 15.93 -5.52
C GLU A 235 10.71 17.06 -6.52
N SER A 236 9.88 16.82 -7.55
CA SER A 236 9.63 17.82 -8.60
C SER A 236 9.02 19.10 -8.03
N GLY A 237 7.99 18.97 -7.17
CA GLY A 237 7.28 20.12 -6.62
C GLY A 237 8.04 20.89 -5.55
N PHE A 238 8.53 20.17 -4.54
CA PHE A 238 9.04 20.82 -3.30
C PHE A 238 10.56 20.92 -3.24
N LYS A 239 11.29 20.04 -3.95
CA LYS A 239 12.74 20.06 -3.95
C LYS A 239 13.31 20.85 -5.14
N TYR A 240 12.68 20.68 -6.31
CA TYR A 240 13.15 21.35 -7.55
C TYR A 240 12.30 22.55 -7.97
N GLY A 241 11.12 22.76 -7.39
CA GLY A 241 10.23 23.87 -7.73
C GLY A 241 9.57 23.72 -9.10
N GLU A 242 9.49 22.51 -9.66
CA GLU A 242 8.87 22.22 -10.95
C GLU A 242 7.40 21.80 -10.73
N MET A 243 6.55 22.74 -10.31
CA MET A 243 5.14 22.46 -9.95
C MET A 243 4.31 21.93 -11.12
N GLY A 244 4.58 22.37 -12.35
CA GLY A 244 3.92 21.86 -13.56
C GLY A 244 4.21 20.37 -13.78
N ILE A 245 5.47 19.94 -13.62
CA ILE A 245 5.89 18.54 -13.72
C ILE A 245 5.32 17.72 -12.57
N ALA A 246 5.38 18.23 -11.34
CA ALA A 246 4.77 17.56 -10.18
C ALA A 246 3.27 17.32 -10.38
N SER A 247 2.56 18.33 -10.89
CA SER A 247 1.13 18.22 -11.23
C SER A 247 0.87 17.19 -12.33
N ALA A 248 1.75 17.11 -13.35
CA ALA A 248 1.63 16.08 -14.40
C ALA A 248 1.85 14.67 -13.86
N GLN A 249 2.83 14.47 -12.96
CA GLN A 249 3.04 13.18 -12.28
C GLN A 249 1.83 12.77 -11.42
N ALA A 250 1.28 13.73 -10.63
CA ALA A 250 0.09 13.51 -9.81
C ALA A 250 -1.13 13.16 -10.68
N PHE A 251 -1.28 13.80 -11.84
CA PHE A 251 -2.36 13.51 -12.78
C PHE A 251 -2.22 12.10 -13.39
N ILE A 252 -1.02 11.68 -13.79
CA ILE A 252 -0.76 10.32 -14.28
C ILE A 252 -1.10 9.29 -13.20
N LEU A 253 -0.71 9.54 -11.95
CA LEU A 253 -1.03 8.66 -10.82
C LEU A 253 -2.54 8.59 -10.60
N PHE A 254 -3.24 9.72 -10.63
CA PHE A 254 -4.69 9.76 -10.50
C PHE A 254 -5.38 8.91 -11.59
N VAL A 255 -4.97 9.07 -12.84
CA VAL A 255 -5.52 8.27 -13.97
C VAL A 255 -5.22 6.78 -13.75
N ALA A 256 -4.03 6.42 -13.30
CA ALA A 256 -3.66 5.03 -13.03
C ALA A 256 -4.52 4.42 -11.91
N ILE A 257 -4.75 5.15 -10.80
CA ILE A 257 -5.64 4.73 -9.70
C ILE A 257 -7.07 4.58 -10.21
N LEU A 258 -7.58 5.54 -10.97
CA LEU A 258 -8.93 5.51 -11.53
C LEU A 258 -9.14 4.30 -12.43
N LEU A 259 -8.24 4.07 -13.39
CA LEU A 259 -8.32 2.93 -14.30
C LEU A 259 -8.24 1.61 -13.55
N MET A 260 -7.32 1.48 -12.58
CA MET A 260 -7.20 0.28 -11.76
C MET A 260 -8.48 0.04 -10.96
N THR A 261 -9.05 1.07 -10.36
CA THR A 261 -10.30 1.00 -9.60
C THR A 261 -11.46 0.56 -10.48
N ILE A 262 -11.61 1.14 -11.68
CA ILE A 262 -12.64 0.74 -12.65
C ILE A 262 -12.48 -0.74 -13.03
N ILE A 263 -11.26 -1.17 -13.34
CA ILE A 263 -10.96 -2.56 -13.68
C ILE A 263 -11.37 -3.48 -12.53
N GLN A 264 -11.04 -3.16 -11.29
CA GLN A 264 -11.41 -3.94 -10.11
C GLN A 264 -12.94 -4.07 -9.95
N PHE A 265 -13.70 -2.98 -10.14
CA PHE A 265 -15.17 -3.03 -10.09
C PHE A 265 -15.80 -3.85 -11.22
N ILE A 266 -15.19 -3.86 -12.41
CA ILE A 266 -15.65 -4.73 -13.51
C ILE A 266 -15.41 -6.20 -13.16
N PHE A 267 -14.23 -6.52 -12.63
CA PHE A 267 -13.90 -7.90 -12.24
C PHE A 267 -14.67 -8.38 -11.00
N GLN A 268 -15.05 -7.48 -10.08
CA GLN A 268 -15.84 -7.77 -8.89
C GLN A 268 -17.05 -8.64 -9.19
N LYS A 269 -17.80 -8.31 -10.26
CA LYS A 269 -19.02 -9.03 -10.64
C LYS A 269 -18.83 -10.53 -10.92
N LYS A 270 -17.59 -10.97 -11.11
CA LYS A 270 -17.29 -12.37 -11.46
C LYS A 270 -16.92 -13.24 -10.25
N TRP A 271 -16.46 -12.64 -9.14
CA TRP A 271 -15.90 -13.40 -8.03
C TRP A 271 -16.40 -12.99 -6.64
N VAL A 272 -17.01 -11.81 -6.52
CA VAL A 272 -17.57 -11.35 -5.25
C VAL A 272 -19.00 -11.87 -5.14
N TYR A 273 -19.25 -12.59 -4.06
CA TYR A 273 -20.55 -13.15 -3.75
C TYR A 273 -21.29 -12.19 -2.82
N TYR A 274 -22.41 -11.64 -3.30
CA TYR A 274 -23.36 -10.87 -2.49
C TYR A 274 -24.54 -11.77 -2.17
N ASP A 275 -24.81 -11.98 -0.88
CA ASP A 275 -26.03 -12.64 -0.43
C ASP A 275 -27.21 -11.73 -0.79
N SER A 276 -28.05 -12.15 -1.75
CA SER A 276 -29.18 -11.40 -2.30
C SER A 276 -30.48 -11.83 -1.63
#